data_f6f685dc58db4e877c83c92cac74f2cb
#
_entry.id   f6f685dc58db4e877c83c92cac74f2cb
#
_cell.length_a   1.000
_cell.length_b   1.000
_cell.length_c   1.000
_cell.angle_alpha   90.00
_cell.angle_beta   90.00
_cell.angle_gamma   90.00
#
_symmetry.space_group_name_H-M   'P 1'
#
loop_
_entity.id
_entity.type
_entity.pdbx_description
1 polymer ?
#
loop_
_entity_poly.entity_id
_entity_poly.type
_entity_poly.pdbx_seq_one_letter_code
_entity_poly.pdbx_strand_id
1 'polypeptide(L)'
;MAGHQSSVRERKKLATRERIRVAAAELFTRHGYGAATMRQIARRAHVGLGTLFNYAEDKRDLVFLIFNEELNATTDVALAAPRPGQPLAEQLLAVFAVHYRWLAEQPALARILLQELTFYSSGKQAATFHGIRQRLIDGIESLVRKAKVKEDPALVARYVFFVYSASLRWWIASPRPDPRHGIAELRRLLRLLVAGLR
;
A
#
# COMPACT_ATOMS: atom_id res chain seq x y z
N MET A 1 4.11 29.79 -26.22
CA MET A 1 4.28 30.28 -24.82
C MET A 1 3.42 29.54 -23.78
N ALA A 2 2.38 28.79 -24.15
CA ALA A 2 1.52 28.02 -23.21
C ALA A 2 2.19 26.82 -22.51
N GLY A 3 3.12 26.12 -23.16
CA GLY A 3 3.77 24.93 -22.62
C GLY A 3 4.69 25.17 -21.41
N HIS A 4 5.30 26.34 -21.29
CA HIS A 4 6.24 26.64 -20.19
C HIS A 4 5.52 27.00 -18.88
N GLN A 5 4.35 27.64 -18.96
CA GLN A 5 3.54 27.99 -17.76
C GLN A 5 2.85 26.76 -17.15
N SER A 6 2.42 25.79 -17.96
CA SER A 6 1.86 24.51 -17.47
C SER A 6 2.90 23.73 -16.66
N SER A 7 4.16 23.68 -17.13
CA SER A 7 5.27 22.98 -16.45
C SER A 7 5.65 23.62 -15.11
N VAL A 8 5.60 24.95 -14.99
CA VAL A 8 5.87 25.66 -13.73
C VAL A 8 4.75 25.44 -12.71
N ARG A 9 3.48 25.47 -13.15
CA ARG A 9 2.31 25.20 -12.29
C ARG A 9 2.32 23.77 -11.77
N GLU A 10 2.63 22.78 -12.62
CA GLU A 10 2.74 21.39 -12.21
C GLU A 10 3.87 21.16 -11.21
N ARG A 11 5.05 21.75 -11.43
CA ARG A 11 6.17 21.68 -10.46
C ARG A 11 5.80 22.25 -9.10
N LYS A 12 5.12 23.42 -9.06
CA LYS A 12 4.63 24.02 -7.82
C LYS A 12 3.62 23.12 -7.12
N LYS A 13 2.72 22.47 -7.86
CA LYS A 13 1.71 21.54 -7.33
C LYS A 13 2.38 20.29 -6.72
N LEU A 14 3.35 19.71 -7.40
CA LEU A 14 4.13 18.56 -6.90
C LEU A 14 4.94 18.94 -5.64
N ALA A 15 5.62 20.09 -5.63
CA ALA A 15 6.36 20.56 -4.47
C ALA A 15 5.43 20.83 -3.26
N THR A 16 4.23 21.34 -3.49
CA THR A 16 3.23 21.55 -2.43
C THR A 16 2.72 20.21 -1.89
N ARG A 17 2.40 19.26 -2.79
CA ARG A 17 2.00 17.91 -2.43
C ARG A 17 3.06 17.23 -1.54
N GLU A 18 4.32 17.33 -1.93
CA GLU A 18 5.43 16.73 -1.19
C GLU A 18 5.60 17.36 0.20
N ARG A 19 5.51 18.68 0.34
CA ARG A 19 5.55 19.34 1.66
C ARG A 19 4.42 18.85 2.58
N ILE A 20 3.21 18.68 2.05
CA ILE A 20 2.05 18.18 2.80
C ILE A 20 2.31 16.71 3.22
N ARG A 21 2.82 15.87 2.30
CA ARG A 21 3.14 14.47 2.55
C ARG A 21 4.14 14.33 3.70
N VAL A 22 5.26 15.06 3.62
CA VAL A 22 6.32 15.03 4.63
C VAL A 22 5.80 15.54 5.99
N ALA A 23 5.07 16.65 6.00
CA ALA A 23 4.52 17.21 7.24
C ALA A 23 3.51 16.26 7.91
N ALA A 24 2.66 15.60 7.13
CA ALA A 24 1.70 14.63 7.66
C ALA A 24 2.43 13.39 8.23
N ALA A 25 3.39 12.81 7.50
CA ALA A 25 4.17 11.66 7.95
C ALA A 25 4.92 11.97 9.26
N GLU A 26 5.56 13.14 9.33
CA GLU A 26 6.28 13.58 10.52
C GLU A 26 5.35 13.72 11.74
N LEU A 27 4.21 14.38 11.60
CA LEU A 27 3.28 14.59 12.70
C LEU A 27 2.62 13.29 13.15
N PHE A 28 2.28 12.40 12.22
CA PHE A 28 1.74 11.08 12.55
C PHE A 28 2.75 10.21 13.32
N THR A 29 4.02 10.28 12.95
CA THR A 29 5.09 9.53 13.62
C THR A 29 5.42 10.08 15.01
N ARG A 30 5.50 11.42 15.15
CA ARG A 30 5.92 12.07 16.40
C ARG A 30 4.83 12.16 17.44
N HIS A 31 3.61 12.50 17.03
CA HIS A 31 2.50 12.78 17.95
C HIS A 31 1.41 11.68 17.93
N GLY A 32 1.53 10.72 17.03
CA GLY A 32 0.50 9.73 16.77
C GLY A 32 -0.62 10.26 15.87
N TYR A 33 -1.26 9.34 15.16
CA TYR A 33 -2.35 9.66 14.22
C TYR A 33 -3.54 10.37 14.91
N GLY A 34 -3.91 9.92 16.13
CA GLY A 34 -5.04 10.49 16.87
C GLY A 34 -4.86 11.97 17.20
N ALA A 35 -3.68 12.36 17.69
CA ALA A 35 -3.40 13.71 18.16
C ALA A 35 -3.09 14.72 17.03
N ALA A 36 -2.65 14.25 15.86
CA ALA A 36 -2.38 15.12 14.72
C ALA A 36 -3.67 15.72 14.14
N THR A 37 -3.64 17.01 13.81
CA THR A 37 -4.79 17.72 13.21
C THR A 37 -4.45 18.28 11.83
N MET A 38 -5.45 18.42 10.95
CA MET A 38 -5.30 19.04 9.63
C MET A 38 -4.68 20.43 9.71
N ARG A 39 -5.05 21.21 10.74
CA ARG A 39 -4.51 22.58 10.95
C ARG A 39 -3.02 22.56 11.31
N GLN A 40 -2.57 21.62 12.15
CA GLN A 40 -1.15 21.45 12.48
C GLN A 40 -0.34 21.02 11.24
N ILE A 41 -0.89 20.12 10.43
CA ILE A 41 -0.26 19.63 9.20
C ILE A 41 -0.14 20.78 8.19
N ALA A 42 -1.20 21.56 7.96
CA ALA A 42 -1.17 22.72 7.05
C ALA A 42 -0.09 23.72 7.47
N ARG A 43 -0.04 24.08 8.76
CA ARG A 43 0.99 24.97 9.33
C ARG A 43 2.41 24.42 9.14
N ARG A 44 2.63 23.14 9.42
CA ARG A 44 3.93 22.47 9.28
C ARG A 44 4.38 22.36 7.82
N ALA A 45 3.43 22.21 6.89
CA ALA A 45 3.69 22.18 5.44
C ALA A 45 3.84 23.59 4.83
N HIS A 46 3.68 24.66 5.62
CA HIS A 46 3.66 26.05 5.15
C HIS A 46 2.64 26.28 4.04
N VAL A 47 1.40 25.79 4.24
CA VAL A 47 0.27 26.01 3.33
C VAL A 47 -0.96 26.48 4.10
N GLY A 48 -1.88 27.17 3.41
CA GLY A 48 -3.20 27.46 3.95
C GLY A 48 -4.02 26.18 4.14
N LEU A 49 -4.92 26.17 5.11
CA LEU A 49 -5.79 25.01 5.38
C LEU A 49 -6.65 24.66 4.15
N GLY A 50 -7.18 25.66 3.43
CA GLY A 50 -7.90 25.45 2.17
C GLY A 50 -7.03 24.79 1.09
N THR A 51 -5.73 25.15 1.02
CA THR A 51 -4.80 24.50 0.12
C THR A 51 -4.60 23.04 0.49
N LEU A 52 -4.49 22.70 1.78
CA LEU A 52 -4.40 21.30 2.24
C LEU A 52 -5.63 20.51 1.80
N PHE A 53 -6.84 21.08 1.94
CA PHE A 53 -8.07 20.40 1.51
C PHE A 53 -8.18 20.16 0.00
N ASN A 54 -7.36 20.82 -0.82
CA ASN A 54 -7.26 20.46 -2.25
C ASN A 54 -6.56 19.13 -2.49
N TYR A 55 -5.76 18.64 -1.52
CA TYR A 55 -4.97 17.40 -1.64
C TYR A 55 -5.55 16.22 -0.85
N ALA A 56 -6.24 16.49 0.26
CA ALA A 56 -6.83 15.49 1.13
C ALA A 56 -8.08 16.02 1.82
N GLU A 57 -9.13 15.22 1.90
CA GLU A 57 -10.40 15.62 2.52
C GLU A 57 -10.34 15.55 4.05
N ASP A 58 -9.58 14.60 4.58
CA ASP A 58 -9.41 14.38 6.01
C ASP A 58 -8.03 13.76 6.34
N LYS A 59 -7.82 13.38 7.59
CA LYS A 59 -6.58 12.72 8.03
C LYS A 59 -6.38 11.34 7.41
N ARG A 60 -7.47 10.60 7.15
CA ARG A 60 -7.43 9.30 6.50
C ARG A 60 -6.91 9.44 5.08
N ASP A 61 -7.46 10.40 4.35
CA ASP A 61 -7.04 10.68 2.98
C ASP A 61 -5.55 11.12 2.90
N LEU A 62 -5.03 11.81 3.94
CA LEU A 62 -3.61 12.10 4.08
C LEU A 62 -2.72 10.85 4.27
N VAL A 63 -3.22 9.81 4.92
CA VAL A 63 -2.47 8.54 5.02
C VAL A 63 -2.24 7.98 3.61
N PHE A 64 -3.26 7.98 2.76
CA PHE A 64 -3.13 7.51 1.39
C PHE A 64 -2.32 8.47 0.50
N LEU A 65 -2.33 9.77 0.77
CA LEU A 65 -1.42 10.72 0.13
C LEU A 65 0.05 10.40 0.44
N ILE A 66 0.34 9.95 1.67
CA ILE A 66 1.68 9.53 2.07
C ILE A 66 2.12 8.29 1.30
N PHE A 67 1.24 7.30 1.17
CA PHE A 67 1.63 5.96 0.75
C PHE A 67 1.39 5.64 -0.72
N ASN A 68 0.44 6.28 -1.41
CA ASN A 68 0.00 5.85 -2.75
C ASN A 68 1.14 5.80 -3.77
N GLU A 69 2.07 6.73 -3.75
CA GLU A 69 3.18 6.77 -4.71
C GLU A 69 4.16 5.62 -4.47
N GLU A 70 4.59 5.45 -3.22
CA GLU A 70 5.50 4.37 -2.84
C GLU A 70 4.83 2.99 -2.97
N LEU A 71 3.55 2.88 -2.60
CA LEU A 71 2.77 1.65 -2.76
C LEU A 71 2.63 1.26 -4.24
N ASN A 72 2.43 2.25 -5.12
CA ASN A 72 2.37 2.02 -6.56
C ASN A 72 3.70 1.44 -7.07
N ALA A 73 4.84 2.10 -6.77
CA ALA A 73 6.16 1.65 -7.17
C ALA A 73 6.50 0.27 -6.55
N THR A 74 6.18 0.07 -5.28
CA THR A 74 6.36 -1.21 -4.59
C THR A 74 5.55 -2.32 -5.24
N THR A 75 4.33 -2.02 -5.69
CA THR A 75 3.47 -2.99 -6.40
C THR A 75 4.05 -3.36 -7.76
N ASP A 76 4.65 -2.41 -8.49
CA ASP A 76 5.32 -2.71 -9.77
C ASP A 76 6.51 -3.66 -9.55
N VAL A 77 7.35 -3.40 -8.54
CA VAL A 77 8.46 -4.29 -8.16
C VAL A 77 7.93 -5.67 -7.72
N ALA A 78 6.84 -5.70 -6.95
CA ALA A 78 6.23 -6.92 -6.47
C ALA A 78 5.72 -7.80 -7.63
N LEU A 79 5.05 -7.22 -8.60
CA LEU A 79 4.51 -7.95 -9.75
C LEU A 79 5.61 -8.45 -10.71
N ALA A 80 6.78 -7.83 -10.70
CA ALA A 80 7.96 -8.26 -11.45
C ALA A 80 8.81 -9.34 -10.73
N ALA A 81 8.56 -9.58 -9.43
CA ALA A 81 9.39 -10.47 -8.62
C ALA A 81 9.22 -12.00 -8.88
N PRO A 82 8.04 -12.50 -9.32
CA PRO A 82 7.85 -13.93 -9.59
C PRO A 82 8.77 -14.45 -10.70
N ARG A 83 9.35 -15.64 -10.49
CA ARG A 83 10.19 -16.31 -11.49
C ARG A 83 9.39 -17.40 -12.20
N PRO A 84 9.38 -17.42 -13.54
CA PRO A 84 8.76 -18.51 -14.30
C PRO A 84 9.30 -19.89 -13.87
N GLY A 85 8.43 -20.90 -13.86
CA GLY A 85 8.82 -22.28 -13.51
C GLY A 85 8.85 -22.59 -12.01
N GLN A 86 8.79 -21.59 -11.13
CA GLN A 86 8.66 -21.86 -9.70
C GLN A 86 7.25 -22.34 -9.34
N PRO A 87 7.09 -23.13 -8.25
CA PRO A 87 5.78 -23.47 -7.71
C PRO A 87 4.93 -22.23 -7.43
N LEU A 88 3.60 -22.31 -7.63
CA LEU A 88 2.67 -21.19 -7.45
C LEU A 88 2.85 -20.50 -6.08
N ALA A 89 2.96 -21.27 -5.00
CA ALA A 89 3.15 -20.71 -3.65
C ALA A 89 4.41 -19.85 -3.53
N GLU A 90 5.51 -20.21 -4.20
CA GLU A 90 6.75 -19.42 -4.17
C GLU A 90 6.64 -18.17 -5.07
N GLN A 91 5.91 -18.25 -6.19
CA GLN A 91 5.63 -17.08 -7.03
C GLN A 91 4.77 -16.06 -6.28
N LEU A 92 3.71 -16.50 -5.60
CA LEU A 92 2.85 -15.66 -4.77
C LEU A 92 3.64 -15.05 -3.59
N LEU A 93 4.49 -15.85 -2.95
CA LEU A 93 5.35 -15.36 -1.88
C LEU A 93 6.32 -14.28 -2.38
N ALA A 94 6.89 -14.42 -3.57
CA ALA A 94 7.79 -13.43 -4.15
C ALA A 94 7.09 -12.06 -4.30
N VAL A 95 5.83 -12.03 -4.75
CA VAL A 95 5.01 -10.82 -4.82
C VAL A 95 4.88 -10.17 -3.44
N PHE A 96 4.42 -10.92 -2.46
CA PHE A 96 4.07 -10.34 -1.16
C PHE A 96 5.29 -9.99 -0.29
N ALA A 97 6.40 -10.72 -0.44
CA ALA A 97 7.62 -10.45 0.32
C ALA A 97 8.17 -9.03 0.08
N VAL A 98 7.90 -8.44 -1.07
CA VAL A 98 8.26 -7.04 -1.37
C VAL A 98 7.52 -6.09 -0.44
N HIS A 99 6.21 -6.27 -0.27
CA HIS A 99 5.40 -5.43 0.63
C HIS A 99 5.79 -5.58 2.11
N TYR A 100 6.13 -6.81 2.57
CA TYR A 100 6.60 -7.02 3.94
C TYR A 100 7.88 -6.24 4.23
N ARG A 101 8.85 -6.25 3.32
CA ARG A 101 10.12 -5.51 3.47
C ARG A 101 9.87 -4.01 3.49
N TRP A 102 9.08 -3.51 2.54
CA TRP A 102 8.74 -2.09 2.46
C TRP A 102 8.03 -1.59 3.71
N LEU A 103 7.00 -2.28 4.21
CA LEU A 103 6.27 -1.87 5.41
C LEU A 103 7.14 -1.97 6.68
N ALA A 104 8.16 -2.84 6.70
CA ALA A 104 9.09 -2.95 7.80
C ALA A 104 10.02 -1.73 7.96
N GLU A 105 10.19 -0.91 6.91
CA GLU A 105 11.02 0.30 6.96
C GLU A 105 10.44 1.36 7.89
N GLN A 106 9.09 1.46 7.94
CA GLN A 106 8.38 2.45 8.76
C GLN A 106 7.18 1.82 9.49
N PRO A 107 7.40 0.93 10.48
CA PRO A 107 6.33 0.13 11.08
C PRO A 107 5.22 0.95 11.74
N ALA A 108 5.55 2.12 12.30
CA ALA A 108 4.58 3.01 12.94
C ALA A 108 3.58 3.55 11.91
N LEU A 109 4.05 4.05 10.78
CA LEU A 109 3.19 4.52 9.68
C LEU A 109 2.46 3.38 8.99
N ALA A 110 3.11 2.21 8.83
CA ALA A 110 2.48 1.02 8.27
C ALA A 110 1.27 0.55 9.09
N ARG A 111 1.33 0.61 10.42
CA ARG A 111 0.18 0.32 11.30
C ARG A 111 -0.99 1.27 11.03
N ILE A 112 -0.70 2.57 10.90
CA ILE A 112 -1.72 3.57 10.59
C ILE A 112 -2.36 3.27 9.23
N LEU A 113 -1.55 2.99 8.21
CA LEU A 113 -2.05 2.60 6.88
C LEU A 113 -2.99 1.40 6.97
N LEU A 114 -2.54 0.30 7.61
CA LEU A 114 -3.33 -0.94 7.69
C LEU A 114 -4.59 -0.81 8.56
N GLN A 115 -4.60 0.10 9.52
CA GLN A 115 -5.79 0.47 10.29
C GLN A 115 -6.79 1.23 9.41
N GLU A 116 -6.33 2.27 8.72
CA GLU A 116 -7.20 3.19 7.98
C GLU A 116 -7.74 2.61 6.67
N LEU A 117 -7.05 1.63 6.06
CA LEU A 117 -7.48 1.06 4.77
C LEU A 117 -8.75 0.20 4.84
N THR A 118 -9.17 -0.25 6.05
CA THR A 118 -10.25 -1.24 6.19
C THR A 118 -11.57 -0.75 5.61
N PHE A 119 -11.91 0.51 5.78
CA PHE A 119 -13.15 1.13 5.28
C PHE A 119 -12.89 2.35 4.40
N TYR A 120 -11.72 2.43 3.80
CA TYR A 120 -11.40 3.54 2.91
C TYR A 120 -12.01 3.31 1.54
N SER A 121 -13.14 3.96 1.28
CA SER A 121 -13.92 3.83 0.05
C SER A 121 -14.04 5.11 -0.76
N SER A 122 -13.81 6.28 -0.13
CA SER A 122 -13.95 7.61 -0.73
C SER A 122 -12.85 8.53 -0.27
N GLY A 123 -12.66 9.65 -0.98
CA GLY A 123 -11.63 10.64 -0.74
C GLY A 123 -10.81 10.91 -2.00
N LYS A 124 -9.98 11.95 -1.98
CA LYS A 124 -9.16 12.37 -3.14
C LYS A 124 -8.10 11.34 -3.54
N GLN A 125 -7.71 10.48 -2.62
CA GLN A 125 -6.68 9.46 -2.83
C GLN A 125 -7.28 8.07 -3.10
N ALA A 126 -8.60 7.91 -2.93
CA ALA A 126 -9.27 6.60 -2.98
C ALA A 126 -9.14 5.90 -4.34
N ALA A 127 -9.39 6.60 -5.44
CA ALA A 127 -9.31 6.01 -6.78
C ALA A 127 -7.90 5.47 -7.07
N THR A 128 -6.84 6.21 -6.69
CA THR A 128 -5.45 5.75 -6.84
C THR A 128 -5.20 4.50 -6.02
N PHE A 129 -5.57 4.50 -4.74
CA PHE A 129 -5.39 3.35 -3.86
C PHE A 129 -6.13 2.11 -4.37
N HIS A 130 -7.40 2.26 -4.77
CA HIS A 130 -8.19 1.14 -5.30
C HIS A 130 -7.62 0.59 -6.62
N GLY A 131 -7.13 1.47 -7.48
CA GLY A 131 -6.45 1.05 -8.72
C GLY A 131 -5.19 0.23 -8.45
N ILE A 132 -4.35 0.65 -7.48
CA ILE A 132 -3.16 -0.11 -7.08
C ILE A 132 -3.54 -1.48 -6.52
N ARG A 133 -4.52 -1.53 -5.62
CA ARG A 133 -5.02 -2.79 -5.05
C ARG A 133 -5.57 -3.73 -6.13
N GLN A 134 -6.34 -3.20 -7.08
CA GLN A 134 -6.90 -4.00 -8.16
C GLN A 134 -5.78 -4.59 -9.04
N ARG A 135 -4.78 -3.78 -9.42
CA ARG A 135 -3.62 -4.29 -10.18
C ARG A 135 -2.88 -5.42 -9.46
N LEU A 136 -2.74 -5.35 -8.14
CA LEU A 136 -2.15 -6.43 -7.35
C LEU A 136 -2.98 -7.71 -7.45
N ILE A 137 -4.30 -7.61 -7.30
CA ILE A 137 -5.22 -8.74 -7.41
C ILE A 137 -5.19 -9.34 -8.83
N ASP A 138 -5.21 -8.51 -9.87
CA ASP A 138 -5.14 -8.95 -11.27
C ASP A 138 -3.81 -9.68 -11.56
N GLY A 139 -2.70 -9.19 -10.99
CA GLY A 139 -1.40 -9.85 -11.08
C GLY A 139 -1.39 -11.22 -10.41
N ILE A 140 -1.99 -11.35 -9.23
CA ILE A 140 -2.18 -12.63 -8.54
C ILE A 140 -3.04 -13.56 -9.40
N GLU A 141 -4.16 -13.08 -9.94
CA GLU A 141 -5.03 -13.87 -10.83
C GLU A 141 -4.27 -14.41 -12.04
N SER A 142 -3.43 -13.58 -12.66
CA SER A 142 -2.59 -14.00 -13.77
C SER A 142 -1.66 -15.18 -13.41
N LEU A 143 -1.05 -15.14 -12.21
CA LEU A 143 -0.20 -16.25 -11.72
C LEU A 143 -1.02 -17.53 -11.49
N VAL A 144 -2.19 -17.40 -10.86
CA VAL A 144 -3.12 -18.52 -10.61
C VAL A 144 -3.59 -19.15 -11.93
N ARG A 145 -3.97 -18.34 -12.91
CA ARG A 145 -4.40 -18.77 -14.24
C ARG A 145 -3.29 -19.56 -14.97
N LYS A 146 -2.05 -19.08 -14.90
CA LYS A 146 -0.89 -19.76 -15.48
C LYS A 146 -0.58 -21.10 -14.80
N ALA A 147 -0.90 -21.22 -13.51
CA ALA A 147 -0.72 -22.47 -12.75
C ALA A 147 -1.80 -23.52 -13.06
N LYS A 148 -2.84 -23.18 -13.85
CA LYS A 148 -3.91 -24.10 -14.30
C LYS A 148 -4.61 -24.82 -13.12
N VAL A 149 -4.91 -24.07 -12.05
CA VAL A 149 -5.72 -24.60 -10.94
C VAL A 149 -7.14 -24.94 -11.44
N LYS A 150 -7.83 -25.86 -10.76
CA LYS A 150 -9.19 -26.27 -11.15
C LYS A 150 -10.24 -25.21 -10.83
N GLU A 151 -10.03 -24.48 -9.74
CA GLU A 151 -10.93 -23.46 -9.23
C GLU A 151 -10.92 -22.17 -10.08
N ASP A 152 -11.94 -21.36 -9.97
CA ASP A 152 -12.00 -20.05 -10.63
C ASP A 152 -10.79 -19.17 -10.23
N PRO A 153 -9.93 -18.77 -11.18
CA PRO A 153 -8.73 -18.01 -10.87
C PRO A 153 -8.99 -16.68 -10.17
N ALA A 154 -10.12 -16.00 -10.46
CA ALA A 154 -10.50 -14.75 -9.82
C ALA A 154 -10.89 -14.96 -8.35
N LEU A 155 -11.60 -16.06 -8.05
CA LEU A 155 -11.95 -16.44 -6.69
C LEU A 155 -10.69 -16.80 -5.88
N VAL A 156 -9.80 -17.60 -6.47
CA VAL A 156 -8.52 -17.97 -5.83
C VAL A 156 -7.66 -16.73 -5.57
N ALA A 157 -7.57 -15.81 -6.53
CA ALA A 157 -6.81 -14.57 -6.36
C ALA A 157 -7.33 -13.72 -5.18
N ARG A 158 -8.65 -13.59 -5.04
CA ARG A 158 -9.26 -12.91 -3.89
C ARG A 158 -8.98 -13.61 -2.58
N TYR A 159 -9.06 -14.95 -2.56
CA TYR A 159 -8.76 -15.74 -1.38
C TYR A 159 -7.29 -15.59 -0.95
N VAL A 160 -6.36 -15.70 -1.90
CA VAL A 160 -4.93 -15.42 -1.68
C VAL A 160 -4.69 -14.02 -1.12
N PHE A 161 -5.37 -13.01 -1.68
CA PHE A 161 -5.27 -11.64 -1.21
C PHE A 161 -5.81 -11.46 0.22
N PHE A 162 -6.88 -12.14 0.59
CA PHE A 162 -7.41 -12.13 1.96
C PHE A 162 -6.44 -12.76 2.95
N VAL A 163 -5.87 -13.93 2.61
CA VAL A 163 -4.84 -14.59 3.45
C VAL A 163 -3.63 -13.69 3.64
N TYR A 164 -3.12 -13.10 2.56
CA TYR A 164 -2.03 -12.12 2.63
C TYR A 164 -2.40 -10.93 3.53
N SER A 165 -3.56 -10.33 3.32
CA SER A 165 -3.99 -9.13 4.06
C SER A 165 -4.16 -9.39 5.55
N ALA A 166 -4.67 -10.56 5.93
CA ALA A 166 -4.80 -10.98 7.32
C ALA A 166 -3.41 -11.25 7.95
N SER A 167 -2.56 -12.00 7.25
CA SER A 167 -1.20 -12.31 7.69
C SER A 167 -0.36 -11.03 7.89
N LEU A 168 -0.48 -10.07 6.98
CA LEU A 168 0.22 -8.79 7.06
C LEU A 168 -0.20 -7.99 8.31
N ARG A 169 -1.50 -7.93 8.60
CA ARG A 169 -2.02 -7.26 9.82
C ARG A 169 -1.54 -7.94 11.09
N TRP A 170 -1.58 -9.27 11.11
CA TRP A 170 -1.10 -10.06 12.23
C TRP A 170 0.38 -9.81 12.51
N TRP A 171 1.21 -9.86 11.47
CA TRP A 171 2.65 -9.61 11.56
C TRP A 171 2.98 -8.20 12.06
N ILE A 172 2.36 -7.14 11.49
CA ILE A 172 2.67 -5.73 11.83
C ILE A 172 2.20 -5.34 13.24
N ALA A 173 1.27 -6.10 13.81
CA ALA A 173 0.79 -5.90 15.20
C ALA A 173 1.89 -6.20 16.22
N SER A 174 2.91 -6.99 15.87
CA SER A 174 4.05 -7.24 16.74
C SER A 174 4.75 -5.91 17.10
N PRO A 175 5.21 -5.72 18.34
CA PRO A 175 5.99 -4.53 18.73
C PRO A 175 7.25 -4.30 17.88
N ARG A 176 7.89 -5.39 17.46
CA ARG A 176 9.08 -5.39 16.59
C ARG A 176 8.85 -6.35 15.42
N PRO A 177 8.16 -5.92 14.36
CA PRO A 177 7.86 -6.79 13.23
C PRO A 177 9.13 -7.09 12.43
N ASP A 178 9.59 -8.34 12.47
CA ASP A 178 10.68 -8.82 11.62
C ASP A 178 10.08 -9.34 10.30
N PRO A 179 10.43 -8.74 9.14
CA PRO A 179 9.90 -9.16 7.84
C PRO A 179 10.29 -10.60 7.50
N ARG A 180 11.43 -11.12 7.97
CA ARG A 180 11.84 -12.51 7.75
C ARG A 180 10.85 -13.47 8.39
N HIS A 181 10.43 -13.19 9.61
CA HIS A 181 9.43 -13.99 10.33
C HIS A 181 8.07 -13.95 9.63
N GLY A 182 7.57 -12.75 9.30
CA GLY A 182 6.28 -12.60 8.61
C GLY A 182 6.25 -13.29 7.23
N ILE A 183 7.34 -13.19 6.46
CA ILE A 183 7.48 -13.86 5.16
C ILE A 183 7.52 -15.39 5.32
N ALA A 184 8.20 -15.91 6.35
CA ALA A 184 8.26 -17.34 6.63
C ALA A 184 6.88 -17.91 7.03
N GLU A 185 6.13 -17.18 7.85
CA GLU A 185 4.75 -17.52 8.21
C GLU A 185 3.83 -17.50 6.98
N LEU A 186 3.86 -16.44 6.19
CA LEU A 186 3.08 -16.36 4.95
C LEU A 186 3.40 -17.48 3.99
N ARG A 187 4.68 -17.90 3.86
CA ARG A 187 5.07 -19.07 3.04
C ARG A 187 4.33 -20.32 3.46
N ARG A 188 4.20 -20.57 4.77
CA ARG A 188 3.49 -21.75 5.30
C ARG A 188 2.00 -21.70 4.94
N LEU A 189 1.37 -20.52 5.10
CA LEU A 189 -0.03 -20.30 4.75
C LEU A 189 -0.29 -20.50 3.25
N LEU A 190 0.56 -19.92 2.39
CA LEU A 190 0.43 -20.08 0.94
C LEU A 190 0.64 -21.52 0.46
N ARG A 191 1.57 -22.26 1.06
CA ARG A 191 1.76 -23.69 0.75
C ARG A 191 0.54 -24.51 1.13
N LEU A 192 -0.04 -24.26 2.30
CA LEU A 192 -1.27 -24.92 2.76
C LEU A 192 -2.44 -24.61 1.82
N LEU A 193 -2.62 -23.32 1.45
CA LEU A 193 -3.65 -22.88 0.53
C LEU A 193 -3.51 -23.57 -0.84
N VAL A 194 -2.31 -23.53 -1.44
CA VAL A 194 -2.06 -24.10 -2.79
C VAL A 194 -2.19 -25.63 -2.80
N ALA A 195 -1.88 -26.30 -1.69
CA ALA A 195 -2.08 -27.75 -1.58
C ALA A 195 -3.56 -28.15 -1.68
N GLY A 196 -4.47 -27.29 -1.17
CA GLY A 196 -5.92 -27.51 -1.26
C GLY A 196 -6.55 -27.19 -2.62
N LEU A 197 -5.78 -26.63 -3.58
CA LEU A 197 -6.25 -26.29 -4.93
C LEU A 197 -5.92 -27.36 -6.00
N ARG A 198 -5.41 -28.52 -5.61
CA ARG A 198 -5.00 -29.60 -6.50
C ARG A 198 -6.09 -30.59 -6.83
#